data_170caa66a130bd9e702e453c64c20a66
#
_entry.id   170caa66a130bd9e702e453c64c20a66
#
_cell.length_a   1.000
_cell.length_b   1.000
_cell.length_c   1.000
_cell.angle_alpha   90.00
_cell.angle_beta   90.00
_cell.angle_gamma   90.00
#
_symmetry.space_group_name_H-M   'P 1'
#
loop_
_entity.id
_entity.type
_entity.pdbx_description
1 polymer ?
#
loop_
_entity_poly.entity_id
_entity_poly.type
_entity_poly.pdbx_seq_one_letter_code
_entity_poly.pdbx_strand_id
1 'polypeptide(L)'
;MKTKASILALFFLSTIISSCVKKDIEHKEKETTGFTELVVPADFDWKMSENVTCNFTSEHVSKVYVSTGANTTPFASFYVGQDVDQVKLNIPTYINTLYVKYETKAGLSTAKALDITNNTVTYAVP
;
A
#
# COMPACT_ATOMS: atom_id res chain seq x y z
N MET A 1 42.24 -53.12 -24.66
CA MET A 1 42.11 -51.70 -24.40
C MET A 1 40.67 -51.31 -24.03
N LYS A 2 40.09 -51.85 -22.95
CA LYS A 2 38.70 -51.53 -22.55
C LYS A 2 38.54 -51.28 -21.03
N THR A 3 39.60 -51.02 -20.30
CA THR A 3 39.56 -50.92 -18.83
C THR A 3 39.95 -49.56 -18.27
N LYS A 4 40.24 -48.55 -19.10
CA LYS A 4 40.67 -47.24 -18.62
C LYS A 4 39.52 -46.19 -18.55
N ALA A 5 38.35 -46.47 -19.12
CA ALA A 5 37.24 -45.56 -19.11
C ALA A 5 36.31 -45.69 -17.86
N SER A 6 36.36 -46.85 -17.18
CA SER A 6 35.48 -47.11 -16.02
C SER A 6 35.95 -46.47 -14.71
N ILE A 7 37.24 -46.16 -14.59
CA ILE A 7 37.80 -45.59 -13.35
C ILE A 7 37.55 -44.07 -13.30
N LEU A 8 37.48 -43.40 -14.46
CA LEU A 8 37.23 -41.96 -14.52
C LEU A 8 35.77 -41.59 -14.19
N ALA A 9 34.83 -42.50 -14.46
CA ALA A 9 33.41 -42.28 -14.16
C ALA A 9 33.10 -42.43 -12.65
N LEU A 10 33.90 -43.19 -11.92
CA LEU A 10 33.70 -43.40 -10.47
C LEU A 10 34.21 -42.22 -9.64
N PHE A 11 35.15 -41.44 -10.17
CA PHE A 11 35.70 -40.28 -9.46
C PHE A 11 34.80 -39.04 -9.53
N PHE A 12 33.91 -38.97 -10.55
CA PHE A 12 32.97 -37.82 -10.69
C PHE A 12 31.71 -37.97 -9.85
N LEU A 13 31.43 -39.15 -9.33
CA LEU A 13 30.20 -39.39 -8.55
C LEU A 13 30.36 -39.11 -7.04
N SER A 14 31.61 -38.92 -6.58
CA SER A 14 31.90 -38.72 -5.15
C SER A 14 31.94 -37.25 -4.70
N THR A 15 31.72 -36.28 -5.60
CA THR A 15 31.83 -34.85 -5.24
C THR A 15 30.48 -34.14 -4.99
N ILE A 16 29.34 -34.87 -5.07
CA ILE A 16 28.01 -34.22 -4.97
C ILE A 16 27.39 -34.34 -3.57
N ILE A 17 28.05 -34.98 -2.60
CA ILE A 17 27.44 -35.21 -1.26
C ILE A 17 28.03 -34.29 -0.17
N SER A 18 28.69 -33.20 -0.53
CA SER A 18 29.29 -32.31 0.48
C SER A 18 28.72 -30.89 0.50
N SER A 19 27.40 -30.74 0.25
CA SER A 19 26.79 -29.42 0.30
C SER A 19 25.48 -29.44 1.08
N CYS A 20 25.48 -29.97 2.29
CA CYS A 20 24.49 -29.70 3.32
C CYS A 20 25.14 -29.74 4.69
N VAL A 21 26.13 -28.88 4.89
CA VAL A 21 26.48 -28.47 6.25
C VAL A 21 25.36 -27.53 6.68
N LYS A 22 24.36 -28.05 7.37
CA LYS A 22 23.56 -27.24 8.30
C LYS A 22 24.56 -26.63 9.26
N LYS A 23 24.90 -25.38 9.02
CA LYS A 23 25.51 -24.54 10.02
C LYS A 23 24.43 -24.41 11.09
N ASP A 24 24.53 -25.20 12.16
CA ASP A 24 23.82 -24.92 13.39
C ASP A 24 24.25 -23.51 13.79
N ILE A 25 23.44 -22.55 13.38
CA ILE A 25 23.49 -21.24 13.99
C ILE A 25 22.96 -21.52 15.38
N GLU A 26 23.88 -21.71 16.34
CA GLU A 26 23.57 -21.48 17.72
C GLU A 26 22.92 -20.10 17.79
N HIS A 27 21.59 -20.08 17.77
CA HIS A 27 20.84 -18.96 18.29
C HIS A 27 21.24 -18.88 19.78
N LYS A 28 22.36 -18.22 20.03
CA LYS A 28 22.54 -17.57 21.31
C LYS A 28 21.30 -16.70 21.42
N GLU A 29 20.32 -17.18 22.17
CA GLU A 29 19.23 -16.34 22.68
C GLU A 29 19.91 -15.16 23.35
N LYS A 30 20.07 -14.09 22.57
CA LYS A 30 20.34 -12.80 23.13
C LYS A 30 19.06 -12.51 23.88
N GLU A 31 19.11 -12.71 25.20
CA GLU A 31 18.04 -12.22 26.08
C GLU A 31 17.79 -10.78 25.66
N THR A 32 16.74 -10.57 24.87
CA THR A 32 16.22 -9.25 24.55
C THR A 32 15.51 -8.77 25.82
N THR A 33 16.31 -8.43 26.82
CA THR A 33 15.87 -7.63 27.96
C THR A 33 15.49 -6.26 27.44
N GLY A 34 14.29 -6.13 26.89
CA GLY A 34 13.88 -4.84 26.37
C GLY A 34 12.42 -4.71 25.95
N PHE A 35 11.70 -5.81 25.74
CA PHE A 35 10.31 -5.75 25.30
C PHE A 35 9.29 -6.24 26.33
N THR A 36 9.72 -6.52 27.56
CA THR A 36 8.83 -7.01 28.62
C THR A 36 7.88 -5.94 29.19
N GLU A 37 8.01 -4.69 28.77
CA GLU A 37 7.16 -3.59 29.25
C GLU A 37 6.51 -2.76 28.14
N LEU A 38 6.26 -3.34 26.96
CA LEU A 38 5.42 -2.65 26.00
C LEU A 38 3.96 -2.75 26.46
N VAL A 39 3.57 -1.87 27.36
CA VAL A 39 2.16 -1.73 27.75
C VAL A 39 1.46 -1.00 26.60
N VAL A 40 0.78 -1.78 25.76
CA VAL A 40 -0.14 -1.22 24.75
C VAL A 40 -1.39 -0.77 25.50
N PRO A 41 -1.77 0.52 25.46
CA PRO A 41 -3.02 0.99 26.05
C PRO A 41 -4.20 0.18 25.53
N ALA A 42 -5.18 -0.11 26.39
CA ALA A 42 -6.35 -0.91 26.02
C ALA A 42 -7.22 -0.22 24.93
N ASP A 43 -7.07 1.07 24.77
CA ASP A 43 -7.72 1.93 23.77
C ASP A 43 -6.85 2.17 22.52
N PHE A 44 -5.69 1.50 22.41
CA PHE A 44 -4.85 1.63 21.23
C PHE A 44 -5.52 0.98 20.02
N ASP A 45 -5.93 1.82 19.08
CA ASP A 45 -6.53 1.36 17.83
C ASP A 45 -5.45 1.06 16.77
N TRP A 46 -5.31 -0.22 16.42
CA TRP A 46 -4.42 -0.71 15.37
C TRP A 46 -4.95 -0.43 13.95
N LYS A 47 -6.04 0.29 13.85
CA LYS A 47 -6.68 0.58 12.58
C LYS A 47 -5.77 1.46 11.72
N MET A 48 -5.21 0.87 10.69
CA MET A 48 -4.29 1.56 9.78
C MET A 48 -5.01 2.32 8.65
N SER A 49 -6.29 2.04 8.43
CA SER A 49 -7.11 2.69 7.41
C SER A 49 -8.56 2.82 7.86
N GLU A 50 -9.25 3.78 7.31
CA GLU A 50 -10.66 4.04 7.57
C GLU A 50 -11.43 4.34 6.28
N ASN A 51 -12.75 4.14 6.32
CA ASN A 51 -13.63 4.46 5.22
C ASN A 51 -14.02 5.94 5.30
N VAL A 52 -13.61 6.71 4.31
CA VAL A 52 -14.02 8.11 4.14
C VAL A 52 -15.11 8.16 3.09
N THR A 53 -16.22 8.80 3.43
CA THR A 53 -17.33 9.05 2.53
C THR A 53 -17.10 10.35 1.77
N CYS A 54 -16.96 10.27 0.46
CA CYS A 54 -16.80 11.44 -0.40
C CYS A 54 -18.13 11.74 -1.09
N ASN A 55 -18.68 12.91 -0.82
CA ASN A 55 -19.92 13.43 -1.42
C ASN A 55 -19.54 14.49 -2.45
N PHE A 56 -19.68 14.15 -3.72
CA PHE A 56 -19.37 15.07 -4.81
C PHE A 56 -20.63 15.43 -5.59
N THR A 57 -20.68 16.65 -6.08
CA THR A 57 -21.71 17.14 -7.00
C THR A 57 -21.06 17.91 -8.13
N SER A 58 -21.67 17.95 -9.31
CA SER A 58 -21.23 18.79 -10.42
C SER A 58 -22.42 19.20 -11.26
N GLU A 59 -22.41 20.42 -11.82
CA GLU A 59 -23.46 20.85 -12.76
C GLU A 59 -23.46 20.06 -14.06
N HIS A 60 -22.30 19.53 -14.44
CA HIS A 60 -22.09 18.71 -15.63
C HIS A 60 -21.37 17.43 -15.25
N VAL A 61 -21.59 16.36 -16.02
CA VAL A 61 -20.83 15.13 -15.84
C VAL A 61 -19.35 15.41 -16.01
N SER A 62 -18.59 15.26 -14.93
CA SER A 62 -17.16 15.51 -14.87
C SER A 62 -16.44 14.31 -14.29
N LYS A 63 -15.28 13.99 -14.85
CA LYS A 63 -14.41 12.97 -14.25
C LYS A 63 -13.54 13.61 -13.18
N VAL A 64 -13.58 12.99 -12.00
CA VAL A 64 -12.88 13.44 -10.80
C VAL A 64 -11.76 12.48 -10.47
N TYR A 65 -10.64 12.99 -10.02
CA TYR A 65 -9.45 12.25 -9.61
C TYR A 65 -9.12 12.61 -8.17
N VAL A 66 -8.96 11.61 -7.33
CA VAL A 66 -8.63 11.79 -5.91
C VAL A 66 -7.23 11.27 -5.63
N SER A 67 -6.45 12.08 -4.93
CA SER A 67 -5.07 11.75 -4.55
C SER A 67 -4.79 12.18 -3.09
N THR A 68 -3.71 11.66 -2.52
CA THR A 68 -3.24 12.00 -1.16
C THR A 68 -2.29 13.20 -1.15
N GLY A 69 -1.95 13.74 -2.30
CA GLY A 69 -1.10 14.92 -2.45
C GLY A 69 -1.36 15.65 -3.76
N ALA A 70 -1.08 16.94 -3.80
CA ALA A 70 -1.36 17.81 -4.96
C ALA A 70 -0.72 17.32 -6.28
N ASN A 71 0.46 16.69 -6.18
CA ASN A 71 1.25 16.23 -7.32
C ASN A 71 1.46 14.71 -7.32
N THR A 72 0.70 13.97 -6.51
CA THR A 72 0.76 12.51 -6.47
C THR A 72 -0.17 11.88 -7.50
N THR A 73 0.12 10.64 -7.88
CA THR A 73 -0.74 9.85 -8.74
C THR A 73 -2.10 9.64 -8.06
N PRO A 74 -3.22 9.85 -8.75
CA PRO A 74 -4.54 9.57 -8.22
C PRO A 74 -4.69 8.09 -7.87
N PHE A 75 -5.23 7.79 -6.71
CA PHE A 75 -5.55 6.43 -6.30
C PHE A 75 -7.01 6.04 -6.59
N ALA A 76 -7.86 7.03 -6.88
CA ALA A 76 -9.25 6.82 -7.29
C ALA A 76 -9.64 7.81 -8.39
N SER A 77 -10.52 7.37 -9.29
CA SER A 77 -11.17 8.23 -10.28
C SER A 77 -12.58 7.71 -10.56
N PHE A 78 -13.53 8.63 -10.72
CA PHE A 78 -14.94 8.32 -10.98
C PHE A 78 -15.62 9.51 -11.66
N TYR A 79 -16.81 9.28 -12.21
CA TYR A 79 -17.62 10.33 -12.80
C TYR A 79 -18.60 10.87 -11.76
N VAL A 80 -18.83 12.17 -11.77
CA VAL A 80 -19.74 12.90 -10.90
C VAL A 80 -20.73 13.67 -11.76
N GLY A 81 -21.99 13.65 -11.38
CA GLY A 81 -23.09 14.33 -12.08
C GLY A 81 -23.83 15.34 -11.21
N GLN A 82 -25.07 15.68 -11.63
CA GLN A 82 -25.93 16.64 -10.91
C GLN A 82 -26.45 16.09 -9.57
N ASP A 83 -26.63 14.79 -9.48
CA ASP A 83 -26.97 14.14 -8.24
C ASP A 83 -25.75 14.03 -7.33
N VAL A 84 -25.98 13.92 -6.02
CA VAL A 84 -24.90 13.68 -5.06
C VAL A 84 -24.37 12.28 -5.26
N ASP A 85 -23.20 12.17 -5.86
CA ASP A 85 -22.49 10.92 -5.95
C ASP A 85 -21.73 10.66 -4.66
N GLN A 86 -22.07 9.56 -3.99
CA GLN A 86 -21.43 9.14 -2.76
C GLN A 86 -20.48 7.98 -3.02
N VAL A 87 -19.19 8.22 -2.80
CA VAL A 87 -18.14 7.21 -2.96
C VAL A 87 -17.45 6.98 -1.62
N LYS A 88 -17.29 5.72 -1.23
CA LYS A 88 -16.52 5.34 -0.04
C LYS A 88 -15.12 4.95 -0.46
N LEU A 89 -14.13 5.64 0.10
CA LEU A 89 -12.71 5.39 -0.14
C LEU A 89 -12.06 4.89 1.16
N ASN A 90 -11.28 3.82 1.06
CA ASN A 90 -10.49 3.33 2.18
C ASN A 90 -9.16 4.08 2.19
N ILE A 91 -8.90 4.87 3.22
CA ILE A 91 -7.80 5.82 3.31
C ILE A 91 -6.99 5.55 4.56
N PRO A 92 -5.63 5.60 4.50
CA PRO A 92 -4.80 5.49 5.70
C PRO A 92 -5.18 6.54 6.75
N THR A 93 -5.25 6.14 8.02
CA THR A 93 -5.71 6.99 9.14
C THR A 93 -4.85 8.23 9.39
N TYR A 94 -3.62 8.26 8.87
CA TYR A 94 -2.73 9.43 8.98
C TYR A 94 -2.99 10.50 7.90
N ILE A 95 -3.89 10.23 6.94
CA ILE A 95 -4.26 11.19 5.89
C ILE A 95 -5.46 12.00 6.36
N ASN A 96 -5.28 13.30 6.56
CA ASN A 96 -6.32 14.22 7.00
C ASN A 96 -6.85 15.11 5.87
N THR A 97 -6.18 15.12 4.72
CA THR A 97 -6.53 15.97 3.57
C THR A 97 -6.46 15.18 2.28
N LEU A 98 -7.47 15.27 1.46
CA LEU A 98 -7.51 14.73 0.10
C LEU A 98 -7.35 15.85 -0.92
N TYR A 99 -6.74 15.51 -2.05
CA TYR A 99 -6.57 16.43 -3.16
C TYR A 99 -7.41 15.95 -4.34
N VAL A 100 -8.23 16.84 -4.85
CA VAL A 100 -9.17 16.56 -5.93
C VAL A 100 -8.81 17.39 -7.16
N LYS A 101 -8.77 16.72 -8.31
CA LYS A 101 -8.69 17.34 -9.64
C LYS A 101 -9.88 16.85 -10.47
N TYR A 102 -10.33 17.65 -11.41
CA TYR A 102 -11.40 17.27 -12.32
C TYR A 102 -11.06 17.65 -13.76
N GLU A 103 -11.67 16.96 -14.70
CA GLU A 103 -11.49 17.25 -16.11
C GLU A 103 -12.25 18.51 -16.50
N THR A 104 -11.58 19.38 -17.25
CA THR A 104 -12.13 20.58 -17.87
C THR A 104 -11.88 20.52 -19.37
N LYS A 105 -12.52 21.39 -20.14
CA LYS A 105 -12.26 21.52 -21.60
C LYS A 105 -10.81 21.87 -21.91
N ALA A 106 -10.10 22.50 -20.97
CA ALA A 106 -8.69 22.90 -21.10
C ALA A 106 -7.71 21.84 -20.56
N GLY A 107 -8.19 20.73 -20.01
CA GLY A 107 -7.40 19.68 -19.39
C GLY A 107 -7.75 19.47 -17.91
N LEU A 108 -6.82 19.00 -17.10
CA LEU A 108 -7.05 18.83 -15.67
C LEU A 108 -7.02 20.15 -14.92
N SER A 109 -7.92 20.31 -13.95
CA SER A 109 -7.92 21.45 -13.04
C SER A 109 -6.69 21.46 -12.13
N THR A 110 -6.45 22.55 -11.45
CA THR A 110 -5.53 22.59 -10.30
C THR A 110 -6.05 21.71 -9.18
N ALA A 111 -5.13 21.16 -8.37
CA ALA A 111 -5.51 20.34 -7.23
C ALA A 111 -6.18 21.19 -6.15
N LYS A 112 -7.36 20.77 -5.71
CA LYS A 112 -8.08 21.35 -4.58
C LYS A 112 -7.87 20.50 -3.35
N ALA A 113 -7.34 21.08 -2.28
CA ALA A 113 -7.22 20.42 -0.99
C ALA A 113 -8.58 20.43 -0.27
N LEU A 114 -8.99 19.29 0.26
CA LEU A 114 -10.23 19.06 0.99
C LEU A 114 -9.92 18.32 2.29
N ASP A 115 -10.25 18.92 3.42
CA ASP A 115 -10.03 18.30 4.72
C ASP A 115 -11.09 17.25 5.02
N ILE A 116 -10.63 16.13 5.58
CA ILE A 116 -11.50 15.05 6.03
C ILE A 116 -12.05 15.44 7.41
N THR A 117 -13.37 15.60 7.49
CA THR A 117 -14.06 15.92 8.74
C THR A 117 -15.08 14.83 9.06
N ASN A 118 -14.95 14.20 10.22
CA ASN A 118 -15.83 13.09 10.64
C ASN A 118 -15.95 12.01 9.55
N ASN A 119 -14.83 11.60 8.98
CA ASN A 119 -14.75 10.61 7.89
C ASN A 119 -15.60 10.98 6.65
N THR A 120 -15.76 12.27 6.42
CA THR A 120 -16.57 12.78 5.30
C THR A 120 -15.83 13.93 4.60
N VAL A 121 -15.93 13.94 3.28
CA VAL A 121 -15.47 15.03 2.42
C VAL A 121 -16.63 15.43 1.51
N THR A 122 -16.90 16.72 1.39
CA THR A 122 -17.94 17.25 0.49
C THR A 122 -17.33 18.28 -0.44
N TYR A 123 -17.62 18.18 -1.73
CA TYR A 123 -17.12 19.12 -2.72
C TYR A 123 -18.06 19.25 -3.91
N ALA A 124 -18.40 20.50 -4.25
CA ALA A 124 -19.10 20.82 -5.49
C ALA A 124 -18.05 21.13 -6.58
N VAL A 125 -18.01 20.30 -7.59
CA VAL A 125 -17.14 20.46 -8.76
C VAL A 125 -17.79 21.53 -9.65
N PRO A 126 -17.06 22.60 -10.03
CA PRO A 126 -17.58 23.70 -10.84
C PRO A 126 -18.02 23.27 -12.25
#